data_fbf9d51edc30fd64cb56ad958e93b687
#
_entry.id   fbf9d51edc30fd64cb56ad958e93b687
#
_cell.length_a   1.000
_cell.length_b   1.000
_cell.length_c   1.000
_cell.angle_alpha   90.00
_cell.angle_beta   90.00
_cell.angle_gamma   90.00
#
_symmetry.space_group_name_H-M   'P 1'
#
loop_
_entity.id
_entity.type
_entity.pdbx_description
1 polymer ?
#
loop_
_entity_poly.entity_id
_entity_poly.type
_entity_poly.pdbx_seq_one_letter_code
_entity_poly.pdbx_strand_id
1 'polypeptide(L)'
;LPIRVAQFLHVVRGNPLKVARIHLGCVKCREIPKLLPHFHVSLQSGSESVLRRMGRRYTREKLCRLFRRIREMVPDAVLRTTVILGFPGETDQDFQQMLDFAEEIRFDHLGVFVYSDADDLASHRMRLHVPAGVAQDRYDQLMSAQMDIAAEKNQRRIGQTLQVLIEEDLGSSLFAGRTCFQAPEVDGVTYVSTASHAVPVAIGCFAQARINDAMEYDLIGEVA
;
A
#
# COMPACT_ATOMS: atom_id res chain seq x y z
N LEU A 1 -12.39 22.49 -11.75
CA LEU A 1 -13.05 21.17 -11.63
C LEU A 1 -12.31 20.36 -10.60
N PRO A 2 -12.99 19.84 -9.54
CA PRO A 2 -12.31 19.07 -8.51
C PRO A 2 -11.82 17.74 -9.08
N ILE A 3 -10.57 17.38 -8.78
CA ILE A 3 -9.98 16.11 -9.12
C ILE A 3 -10.81 15.03 -8.39
N ARG A 4 -11.57 14.25 -9.15
CA ARG A 4 -12.19 13.02 -8.64
C ARG A 4 -11.10 11.96 -8.56
N VAL A 5 -10.36 11.95 -7.46
CA VAL A 5 -9.51 10.82 -7.09
C VAL A 5 -10.46 9.76 -6.53
N ALA A 6 -10.58 8.62 -7.19
CA ALA A 6 -11.28 7.47 -6.62
C ALA A 6 -10.44 6.97 -5.45
N GLN A 7 -10.89 7.25 -4.25
CA GLN A 7 -10.26 6.79 -3.02
C GLN A 7 -11.03 5.57 -2.53
N PHE A 8 -10.31 4.46 -2.42
CA PHE A 8 -10.81 3.28 -1.73
C PHE A 8 -10.32 3.35 -0.29
N LEU A 9 -11.24 3.50 0.63
CA LEU A 9 -10.97 3.39 2.05
C LEU A 9 -11.48 2.04 2.51
N HIS A 10 -10.57 1.15 2.93
CA HIS A 10 -10.97 -0.08 3.58
C HIS A 10 -11.30 0.23 5.05
N VAL A 11 -12.56 0.15 5.39
CA VAL A 11 -13.03 0.24 6.78
C VAL A 11 -13.15 -1.18 7.31
N VAL A 12 -12.31 -1.55 8.26
CA VAL A 12 -12.39 -2.85 8.91
C VAL A 12 -12.81 -2.68 10.36
N ARG A 13 -14.11 -2.80 10.60
CA ARG A 13 -14.70 -3.40 11.81
C ARG A 13 -16.05 -4.02 11.43
N GLY A 14 -16.07 -5.34 11.38
CA GLY A 14 -17.27 -6.19 11.50
C GLY A 14 -18.48 -5.77 10.68
N ASN A 15 -18.41 -5.80 9.38
CA ASN A 15 -19.46 -6.01 8.39
C ASN A 15 -19.14 -5.37 7.02
N PRO A 16 -19.76 -5.80 5.89
CA PRO A 16 -19.16 -5.74 4.57
C PRO A 16 -18.84 -4.34 4.10
N LEU A 17 -17.73 -4.24 3.42
CA LEU A 17 -17.15 -3.17 2.59
C LEU A 17 -18.14 -2.05 2.21
N LYS A 18 -18.13 -0.95 2.95
CA LYS A 18 -18.60 0.34 2.44
C LYS A 18 -17.41 1.15 1.97
N VAL A 19 -17.24 1.24 0.67
CA VAL A 19 -16.31 2.17 0.03
C VAL A 19 -16.78 3.59 0.33
N ALA A 20 -16.11 4.30 1.21
CA ALA A 20 -16.38 5.70 1.47
C ALA A 20 -15.57 6.57 0.50
N ARG A 21 -16.24 7.34 -0.35
CA ARG A 21 -15.61 8.42 -1.11
C ARG A 21 -15.28 9.54 -0.14
N ILE A 22 -14.00 9.74 0.17
CA ILE A 22 -13.57 10.89 0.95
C ILE A 22 -13.22 12.03 0.03
N HIS A 23 -13.93 13.15 0.16
CA HIS A 23 -13.48 14.43 -0.35
C HIS A 23 -12.33 14.90 0.53
N LEU A 24 -11.15 15.15 -0.05
CA LEU A 24 -9.96 15.67 0.64
C LEU A 24 -10.14 17.06 1.30
N GLY A 25 -11.35 17.53 1.42
CA GLY A 25 -11.73 18.70 2.21
C GLY A 25 -12.30 18.37 3.58
N CYS A 26 -12.46 17.11 3.92
CA CYS A 26 -13.09 16.72 5.18
C CYS A 26 -12.02 16.37 6.22
N VAL A 27 -11.74 17.31 7.11
CA VAL A 27 -10.87 17.18 8.29
C VAL A 27 -11.36 16.06 9.25
N LYS A 28 -12.53 15.50 9.02
CA LYS A 28 -13.24 14.58 9.90
C LYS A 28 -12.80 13.12 9.86
N CYS A 29 -11.84 12.73 9.00
CA CYS A 29 -11.38 11.32 8.98
C CYS A 29 -10.79 10.89 10.33
N ARG A 30 -10.13 11.80 11.04
CA ARG A 30 -9.52 11.55 12.35
C ARG A 30 -10.56 11.42 13.49
N GLU A 31 -11.74 11.98 13.27
CA GLU A 31 -12.83 12.00 14.26
C GLU A 31 -13.77 10.79 14.16
N ILE A 32 -13.56 9.93 13.15
CA ILE A 32 -14.37 8.72 12.98
C ILE A 32 -13.60 7.52 13.55
N PRO A 33 -13.94 7.04 14.77
CA PRO A 33 -13.18 5.99 15.48
C PRO A 33 -13.11 4.65 14.75
N LYS A 34 -13.94 4.48 13.71
CA LYS A 34 -14.03 3.25 12.88
C LYS A 34 -13.28 3.33 11.57
N LEU A 35 -12.59 4.45 11.31
CA LEU A 35 -11.86 4.67 10.07
C LEU A 35 -10.37 4.44 10.31
N LEU A 36 -9.77 3.50 9.58
CA LEU A 36 -8.33 3.31 9.60
C LEU A 36 -7.65 4.41 8.77
N PRO A 37 -6.45 4.87 9.16
CA PRO A 37 -5.69 5.87 8.43
C PRO A 37 -5.03 5.29 7.17
N HIS A 38 -5.72 4.43 6.44
CA HIS A 38 -5.24 3.70 5.26
C HIS A 38 -5.78 4.34 3.97
N PHE A 39 -4.88 4.90 3.15
CA PHE A 39 -5.21 5.63 1.92
C PHE A 39 -4.69 4.89 0.70
N HIS A 40 -5.59 4.25 -0.03
CA HIS A 40 -5.26 3.65 -1.32
C HIS A 40 -5.59 4.62 -2.46
N VAL A 41 -4.55 5.10 -3.13
CA VAL A 41 -4.64 6.00 -4.28
C VAL A 41 -3.99 5.33 -5.49
N SER A 42 -4.80 4.82 -6.41
CA SER A 42 -4.30 4.17 -7.64
C SER A 42 -3.64 5.20 -8.56
N LEU A 43 -2.33 5.33 -8.45
CA LEU A 43 -1.51 6.31 -9.15
C LEU A 43 -1.37 5.97 -10.64
N GLN A 44 -1.14 4.71 -10.96
CA GLN A 44 -0.85 4.11 -12.26
C GLN A 44 0.56 4.37 -12.79
N SER A 45 1.14 5.55 -12.67
CA SER A 45 2.52 5.88 -13.02
C SER A 45 3.00 7.15 -12.30
N GLY A 46 4.30 7.27 -12.06
CA GLY A 46 4.96 8.48 -11.58
C GLY A 46 5.38 9.44 -12.71
N SER A 47 5.27 9.03 -13.99
CA SER A 47 5.58 9.85 -15.16
C SER A 47 4.33 10.53 -15.73
N GLU A 48 4.40 11.84 -15.94
CA GLU A 48 3.30 12.59 -16.55
C GLU A 48 3.05 12.19 -18.01
N SER A 49 4.08 11.78 -18.74
CA SER A 49 3.94 11.35 -20.12
C SER A 49 3.12 10.06 -20.22
N VAL A 50 3.42 9.09 -19.36
CA VAL A 50 2.68 7.82 -19.25
C VAL A 50 1.25 8.08 -18.77
N LEU A 51 1.07 8.89 -17.74
CA LEU A 51 -0.25 9.26 -17.22
C LEU A 51 -1.14 9.90 -18.30
N ARG A 52 -0.60 10.79 -19.13
CA ARG A 52 -1.33 11.36 -20.27
C ARG A 52 -1.76 10.32 -21.29
N ARG A 53 -0.90 9.35 -21.61
CA ARG A 53 -1.23 8.24 -22.52
C ARG A 53 -2.31 7.34 -21.93
N MET A 54 -2.32 7.14 -20.61
CA MET A 54 -3.38 6.43 -19.88
C MET A 54 -4.67 7.25 -19.74
N GLY A 55 -4.76 8.45 -20.32
CA GLY A 55 -5.93 9.32 -20.20
C GLY A 55 -6.08 9.99 -18.83
N ARG A 56 -5.04 9.99 -17.99
CA ARG A 56 -5.05 10.62 -16.68
C ARG A 56 -4.69 12.11 -16.78
N ARG A 57 -5.43 12.96 -16.04
CA ARG A 57 -5.32 14.44 -16.14
C ARG A 57 -4.68 15.07 -14.89
N TYR A 58 -3.89 14.34 -14.14
CA TYR A 58 -3.16 14.87 -13.00
C TYR A 58 -1.65 14.87 -13.28
N THR A 59 -0.95 15.79 -12.63
CA THR A 59 0.50 15.98 -12.77
C THR A 59 1.22 15.38 -11.56
N ARG A 60 2.51 15.05 -11.72
CA ARG A 60 3.37 14.61 -10.63
C ARG A 60 3.32 15.57 -9.44
N GLU A 61 3.41 16.89 -9.70
CA GLU A 61 3.36 17.91 -8.66
C GLU A 61 2.06 17.84 -7.83
N LYS A 62 0.91 17.68 -8.49
CA LYS A 62 -0.39 17.54 -7.80
C LYS A 62 -0.43 16.30 -6.93
N LEU A 63 0.17 15.20 -7.37
CA LEU A 63 0.24 13.94 -6.62
C LEU A 63 1.17 14.08 -5.40
N CYS A 64 2.37 14.64 -5.57
CA CYS A 64 3.28 14.90 -4.45
C CYS A 64 2.61 15.79 -3.40
N ARG A 65 1.93 16.86 -3.84
CA ARG A 65 1.18 17.77 -2.95
C ARG A 65 0.06 17.03 -2.22
N LEU A 66 -0.65 16.12 -2.90
CA LEU A 66 -1.69 15.29 -2.32
C LEU A 66 -1.14 14.41 -1.19
N PHE A 67 -0.09 13.65 -1.46
CA PHE A 67 0.48 12.71 -0.48
C PHE A 67 1.12 13.44 0.72
N ARG A 68 1.81 14.56 0.49
CA ARG A 68 2.31 15.40 1.59
C ARG A 68 1.18 15.90 2.46
N ARG A 69 0.12 16.44 1.86
CA ARG A 69 -1.05 16.91 2.59
C ARG A 69 -1.75 15.80 3.39
N ILE A 70 -1.83 14.59 2.86
CA ILE A 70 -2.38 13.45 3.63
C ILE A 70 -1.54 13.23 4.89
N ARG A 71 -0.21 13.19 4.79
CA ARG A 71 0.68 13.00 5.95
C ARG A 71 0.66 14.17 6.94
N GLU A 72 0.53 15.40 6.45
CA GLU A 72 0.36 16.57 7.33
C GLU A 72 -0.93 16.50 8.15
N MET A 73 -2.02 16.07 7.53
CA MET A 73 -3.33 15.96 8.18
C MET A 73 -3.45 14.70 9.04
N VAL A 74 -2.82 13.61 8.64
CA VAL A 74 -2.85 12.30 9.28
C VAL A 74 -1.41 11.77 9.36
N PRO A 75 -0.66 12.09 10.43
CA PRO A 75 0.76 11.71 10.55
C PRO A 75 1.01 10.20 10.43
N ASP A 76 0.08 9.39 10.90
CA ASP A 76 0.09 7.91 10.87
C ASP A 76 -0.53 7.35 9.57
N ALA A 77 -0.71 8.19 8.55
CA ALA A 77 -1.31 7.73 7.29
C ALA A 77 -0.49 6.62 6.64
N VAL A 78 -1.16 5.52 6.37
CA VAL A 78 -0.66 4.43 5.54
C VAL A 78 -0.99 4.74 4.09
N LEU A 79 0.03 4.91 3.27
CA LEU A 79 -0.11 5.23 1.86
C LEU A 79 0.08 3.96 1.02
N ARG A 80 -0.99 3.55 0.36
CA ARG A 80 -0.97 2.46 -0.61
C ARG A 80 -1.21 2.99 -2.02
N THR A 81 -0.49 2.45 -2.99
CA THR A 81 -0.70 2.76 -4.40
C THR A 81 -0.60 1.52 -5.28
N THR A 82 -1.01 1.69 -6.53
CA THR A 82 -0.88 0.69 -7.59
C THR A 82 -0.36 1.38 -8.83
N VAL A 83 0.63 0.75 -9.50
CA VAL A 83 1.24 1.24 -10.73
C VAL A 83 1.29 0.16 -11.79
N ILE A 84 1.35 0.56 -13.05
CA ILE A 84 1.51 -0.29 -14.23
C ILE A 84 2.81 0.11 -14.90
N LEU A 85 3.70 -0.86 -15.14
CA LEU A 85 4.95 -0.69 -15.87
C LEU A 85 4.86 -1.33 -17.26
N GLY A 86 5.65 -0.83 -18.18
CA GLY A 86 5.65 -1.33 -19.55
C GLY A 86 4.46 -0.88 -20.38
N PHE A 87 3.76 0.19 -19.97
CA PHE A 87 2.67 0.76 -20.77
C PHE A 87 3.20 1.24 -22.13
N PRO A 88 2.43 1.10 -23.24
CA PRO A 88 2.89 1.50 -24.57
C PRO A 88 3.47 2.92 -24.61
N GLY A 89 4.72 3.01 -25.09
CA GLY A 89 5.50 4.24 -25.17
C GLY A 89 6.16 4.70 -23.89
N GLU A 90 6.19 3.89 -22.83
CA GLU A 90 7.00 4.15 -21.64
C GLU A 90 8.48 4.06 -21.97
N THR A 91 9.22 5.12 -21.71
CA THR A 91 10.68 5.21 -21.91
C THR A 91 11.44 4.92 -20.61
N ASP A 92 12.78 4.75 -20.70
CA ASP A 92 13.62 4.60 -19.50
C ASP A 92 13.57 5.85 -18.61
N GLN A 93 13.45 7.03 -19.22
CA GLN A 93 13.26 8.26 -18.46
C GLN A 93 11.92 8.30 -17.72
N ASP A 94 10.85 7.76 -18.33
CA ASP A 94 9.55 7.65 -17.66
C ASP A 94 9.63 6.67 -16.46
N PHE A 95 10.35 5.56 -16.63
CA PHE A 95 10.58 4.61 -15.57
C PHE A 95 11.43 5.21 -14.43
N GLN A 96 12.51 5.94 -14.75
CA GLN A 96 13.30 6.62 -13.73
C GLN A 96 12.44 7.61 -12.92
N GLN A 97 11.54 8.36 -13.58
CA GLN A 97 10.60 9.25 -12.88
C GLN A 97 9.67 8.46 -11.94
N MET A 98 9.33 7.21 -12.25
CA MET A 98 8.54 6.36 -11.36
C MET A 98 9.34 5.92 -10.13
N LEU A 99 10.60 5.53 -10.31
CA LEU A 99 11.51 5.21 -9.19
C LEU A 99 11.69 6.41 -8.28
N ASP A 100 12.07 7.56 -8.83
CA ASP A 100 12.25 8.82 -8.08
C ASP A 100 10.97 9.20 -7.31
N PHE A 101 9.80 8.91 -7.89
CA PHE A 101 8.52 9.19 -7.24
C PHE A 101 8.26 8.24 -6.08
N ALA A 102 8.58 6.95 -6.21
CA ALA A 102 8.43 5.98 -5.15
C ALA A 102 9.36 6.32 -3.96
N GLU A 103 10.59 6.71 -4.24
CA GLU A 103 11.58 7.16 -3.24
C GLU A 103 11.18 8.46 -2.55
N GLU A 104 10.60 9.43 -3.29
CA GLU A 104 10.13 10.70 -2.73
C GLU A 104 8.94 10.49 -1.79
N ILE A 105 7.96 9.71 -2.23
CA ILE A 105 6.71 9.52 -1.47
C ILE A 105 6.87 8.47 -0.39
N ARG A 106 7.71 7.44 -0.60
CA ARG A 106 7.93 6.34 0.35
C ARG A 106 6.61 5.70 0.76
N PHE A 107 5.97 5.05 -0.19
CA PHE A 107 4.72 4.33 0.06
C PHE A 107 4.90 3.25 1.13
N ASP A 108 3.86 3.02 1.92
CA ASP A 108 3.84 1.89 2.84
C ASP A 108 3.63 0.59 2.06
N HIS A 109 2.78 0.64 1.05
CA HIS A 109 2.52 -0.49 0.16
C HIS A 109 2.43 -0.03 -1.29
N LEU A 110 3.11 -0.74 -2.18
CA LEU A 110 3.11 -0.48 -3.61
C LEU A 110 2.80 -1.78 -4.36
N GLY A 111 1.66 -1.84 -5.03
CA GLY A 111 1.35 -2.91 -5.97
C GLY A 111 1.86 -2.55 -7.36
N VAL A 112 2.68 -3.40 -7.94
CA VAL A 112 3.23 -3.22 -9.29
C VAL A 112 2.63 -4.27 -10.22
N PHE A 113 2.17 -3.85 -11.38
CA PHE A 113 1.70 -4.73 -12.44
C PHE A 113 2.46 -4.45 -13.73
N VAL A 114 2.85 -5.50 -14.43
CA VAL A 114 3.32 -5.39 -15.80
C VAL A 114 2.11 -5.22 -16.71
N TYR A 115 2.19 -4.28 -17.65
CA TYR A 115 1.14 -4.07 -18.64
C TYR A 115 0.85 -5.37 -19.40
N SER A 116 -0.41 -5.76 -19.43
CA SER A 116 -0.89 -6.89 -20.21
C SER A 116 -1.71 -6.37 -21.39
N ASP A 117 -1.27 -6.69 -22.60
CA ASP A 117 -1.95 -6.29 -23.81
C ASP A 117 -3.14 -7.21 -24.11
N ALA A 118 -4.25 -6.63 -24.57
CA ALA A 118 -5.43 -7.37 -25.01
C ALA A 118 -6.13 -6.61 -26.13
N ASP A 119 -6.68 -7.34 -27.08
CA ASP A 119 -7.26 -6.83 -28.35
C ASP A 119 -8.42 -5.84 -28.14
N ASP A 120 -9.12 -5.96 -27.02
CA ASP A 120 -10.25 -5.10 -26.64
C ASP A 120 -9.84 -3.80 -25.95
N LEU A 121 -8.54 -3.66 -25.60
CA LEU A 121 -8.02 -2.45 -24.98
C LEU A 121 -7.71 -1.37 -26.01
N ALA A 122 -8.06 -0.14 -25.72
CA ALA A 122 -7.69 1.02 -26.55
C ALA A 122 -6.16 1.16 -26.68
N SER A 123 -5.41 0.73 -25.67
CA SER A 123 -3.94 0.73 -25.62
C SER A 123 -3.31 -0.30 -26.56
N HIS A 124 -4.03 -1.36 -26.97
CA HIS A 124 -3.58 -2.33 -27.96
C HIS A 124 -3.18 -1.67 -29.30
N ARG A 125 -3.91 -0.65 -29.72
CA ARG A 125 -3.66 0.11 -30.95
C ARG A 125 -2.56 1.15 -30.84
N MET A 126 -1.98 1.33 -29.66
CA MET A 126 -0.87 2.26 -29.46
C MET A 126 0.40 1.69 -30.07
N ARG A 127 1.29 2.58 -30.50
CA ARG A 127 2.62 2.20 -30.98
C ARG A 127 3.60 2.15 -29.81
N LEU A 128 4.77 1.55 -30.05
CA LEU A 128 5.88 1.51 -29.09
C LEU A 128 5.56 0.67 -27.84
N HIS A 129 5.04 -0.54 -28.06
CA HIS A 129 4.91 -1.50 -26.98
C HIS A 129 6.28 -1.79 -26.36
N VAL A 130 6.36 -1.80 -25.06
CA VAL A 130 7.60 -2.11 -24.32
C VAL A 130 7.82 -3.63 -24.39
N PRO A 131 9.03 -4.09 -24.72
CA PRO A 131 9.34 -5.52 -24.70
C PRO A 131 9.11 -6.12 -23.30
N ALA A 132 8.57 -7.34 -23.25
CA ALA A 132 8.21 -7.99 -21.98
C ALA A 132 9.40 -8.11 -21.02
N GLY A 133 10.61 -8.42 -21.53
CA GLY A 133 11.83 -8.47 -20.70
C GLY A 133 12.15 -7.12 -20.04
N VAL A 134 12.05 -6.03 -20.82
CA VAL A 134 12.27 -4.67 -20.27
C VAL A 134 11.23 -4.30 -19.22
N ALA A 135 9.97 -4.68 -19.44
CA ALA A 135 8.90 -4.41 -18.47
C ALA A 135 9.11 -5.23 -17.17
N GLN A 136 9.60 -6.49 -17.29
CA GLN A 136 9.94 -7.32 -16.14
C GLN A 136 11.15 -6.77 -15.38
N ASP A 137 12.22 -6.36 -16.07
CA ASP A 137 13.39 -5.74 -15.43
C ASP A 137 13.01 -4.48 -14.63
N ARG A 138 12.11 -3.67 -15.20
CA ARG A 138 11.57 -2.49 -14.48
C ARG A 138 10.74 -2.87 -13.27
N TYR A 139 9.94 -3.93 -13.37
CA TYR A 139 9.17 -4.48 -12.26
C TYR A 139 10.10 -4.89 -11.12
N ASP A 140 11.14 -5.67 -11.42
CA ASP A 140 12.07 -6.17 -10.41
C ASP A 140 12.83 -5.03 -9.72
N GLN A 141 13.26 -4.01 -10.47
CA GLN A 141 13.92 -2.83 -9.91
C GLN A 141 12.99 -2.02 -8.99
N LEU A 142 11.75 -1.77 -9.41
CA LEU A 142 10.80 -0.99 -8.60
C LEU A 142 10.37 -1.77 -7.35
N MET A 143 10.19 -3.09 -7.46
CA MET A 143 9.86 -3.95 -6.32
C MET A 143 11.02 -4.02 -5.32
N SER A 144 12.27 -4.08 -5.79
CA SER A 144 13.46 -4.03 -4.92
C SER A 144 13.51 -2.70 -4.14
N ALA A 145 13.34 -1.57 -4.82
CA ALA A 145 13.32 -0.26 -4.16
C ALA A 145 12.18 -0.13 -3.13
N GLN A 146 11.00 -0.68 -3.44
CA GLN A 146 9.88 -0.69 -2.51
C GLN A 146 10.11 -1.62 -1.32
N MET A 147 10.77 -2.74 -1.52
CA MET A 147 11.13 -3.68 -0.45
C MET A 147 12.04 -3.01 0.57
N ASP A 148 13.04 -2.26 0.13
CA ASP A 148 13.94 -1.49 1.01
C ASP A 148 13.17 -0.44 1.82
N ILE A 149 12.22 0.26 1.18
CA ILE A 149 11.35 1.24 1.85
C ILE A 149 10.47 0.56 2.90
N ALA A 150 9.89 -0.59 2.58
CA ALA A 150 9.02 -1.34 3.47
C ALA A 150 9.81 -1.89 4.68
N ALA A 151 10.98 -2.47 4.44
CA ALA A 151 11.88 -2.96 5.47
C ALA A 151 12.26 -1.85 6.46
N GLU A 152 12.71 -0.68 5.97
CA GLU A 152 13.06 0.45 6.84
C GLU A 152 11.87 0.91 7.70
N LYS A 153 10.66 0.95 7.12
CA LYS A 153 9.47 1.31 7.88
C LYS A 153 9.10 0.28 8.93
N ASN A 154 9.21 -1.00 8.61
CA ASN A 154 8.92 -2.09 9.53
C ASN A 154 9.93 -2.15 10.68
N GLN A 155 11.22 -1.92 10.40
CA GLN A 155 12.26 -1.82 11.44
C GLN A 155 11.94 -0.76 12.49
N ARG A 156 11.33 0.35 12.11
CA ARG A 156 10.91 1.42 13.05
C ARG A 156 9.75 1.01 13.98
N ARG A 157 9.11 -0.12 13.71
CA ARG A 157 8.02 -0.66 14.54
C ARG A 157 8.52 -1.59 15.64
N ILE A 158 9.77 -2.04 15.57
CA ILE A 158 10.38 -2.89 16.61
C ILE A 158 10.34 -2.15 17.95
N GLY A 159 9.92 -2.85 18.99
CA GLY A 159 9.73 -2.33 20.35
C GLY A 159 8.38 -1.65 20.58
N GLN A 160 7.59 -1.38 19.55
CA GLN A 160 6.24 -0.84 19.70
C GLN A 160 5.24 -1.94 20.08
N THR A 161 4.21 -1.56 20.85
CA THR A 161 3.05 -2.42 21.08
C THR A 161 1.94 -2.02 20.11
N LEU A 162 1.52 -2.97 19.29
CA LEU A 162 0.53 -2.78 18.23
C LEU A 162 -0.71 -3.64 18.50
N GLN A 163 -1.87 -3.13 18.09
CA GLN A 163 -3.10 -3.91 18.08
C GLN A 163 -3.13 -4.77 16.80
N VAL A 164 -3.24 -6.09 16.99
CA VAL A 164 -3.28 -7.09 15.92
C VAL A 164 -4.63 -7.78 15.93
N LEU A 165 -5.33 -7.79 14.80
CA LEU A 165 -6.49 -8.65 14.60
C LEU A 165 -5.99 -10.06 14.29
N ILE A 166 -6.33 -11.02 15.12
CA ILE A 166 -5.96 -12.42 14.93
C ILE A 166 -6.88 -13.05 13.89
N GLU A 167 -6.29 -13.63 12.85
CA GLU A 167 -7.03 -14.20 11.71
C GLU A 167 -6.85 -15.71 11.59
N GLU A 168 -5.71 -16.24 12.06
CA GLU A 168 -5.39 -17.67 11.94
C GLU A 168 -4.62 -18.17 13.17
N ASP A 169 -4.90 -19.40 13.58
CA ASP A 169 -4.12 -20.15 14.57
C ASP A 169 -3.20 -21.13 13.82
N LEU A 170 -1.89 -20.88 13.89
CA LEU A 170 -0.86 -21.69 13.23
C LEU A 170 -0.40 -22.88 14.10
N GLY A 171 -0.96 -23.03 15.30
CA GLY A 171 -0.55 -24.02 16.28
C GLY A 171 0.68 -23.61 17.08
N SER A 172 1.02 -24.41 18.09
CA SER A 172 2.21 -24.17 18.95
C SER A 172 2.27 -22.77 19.55
N SER A 173 1.13 -22.21 19.92
CA SER A 173 1.02 -20.85 20.48
C SER A 173 1.48 -19.73 19.52
N LEU A 174 1.43 -19.98 18.22
CA LEU A 174 1.72 -19.01 17.16
C LEU A 174 0.43 -18.69 16.40
N PHE A 175 0.20 -17.43 16.19
CA PHE A 175 -0.96 -16.89 15.49
C PHE A 175 -0.53 -15.99 14.35
N ALA A 176 -1.31 -15.94 13.27
CA ALA A 176 -1.18 -14.96 12.22
C ALA A 176 -2.32 -13.94 12.29
N GLY A 177 -2.01 -12.70 12.00
CA GLY A 177 -2.97 -11.63 12.01
C GLY A 177 -2.47 -10.40 11.28
N ARG A 178 -3.16 -9.30 11.44
CA ARG A 178 -2.78 -8.04 10.80
C ARG A 178 -3.02 -6.83 11.72
N THR A 179 -2.20 -5.84 11.51
CA THR A 179 -2.35 -4.53 12.14
C THR A 179 -3.23 -3.60 11.29
N CYS A 180 -3.48 -2.40 11.78
CA CYS A 180 -4.29 -1.39 11.08
C CYS A 180 -3.67 -0.87 9.77
N PHE A 181 -2.38 -1.12 9.53
CA PHE A 181 -1.67 -0.70 8.32
C PHE A 181 -1.47 -1.83 7.29
N GLN A 182 -1.96 -3.03 7.55
CA GLN A 182 -1.91 -4.18 6.66
C GLN A 182 -3.31 -4.46 6.10
N ALA A 183 -3.49 -4.37 4.79
CA ALA A 183 -4.74 -4.76 4.14
C ALA A 183 -4.82 -6.28 4.02
N PRO A 184 -6.03 -6.87 4.16
CA PRO A 184 -6.21 -8.32 4.10
C PRO A 184 -5.76 -8.88 2.74
N GLU A 185 -5.09 -10.03 2.76
CA GLU A 185 -4.72 -10.85 1.59
C GLU A 185 -3.71 -10.23 0.62
N VAL A 186 -3.29 -8.97 0.82
CA VAL A 186 -2.45 -8.24 -0.15
C VAL A 186 -1.23 -7.57 0.45
N ASP A 187 -1.22 -7.32 1.75
CA ASP A 187 -0.07 -6.77 2.47
C ASP A 187 0.53 -7.85 3.38
N GLY A 188 1.64 -7.56 4.04
CA GLY A 188 2.30 -8.51 4.93
C GLY A 188 1.45 -8.96 6.12
N VAL A 189 1.94 -9.95 6.81
CA VAL A 189 1.31 -10.60 7.98
C VAL A 189 2.04 -10.17 9.26
N THR A 190 1.34 -10.14 10.37
CA THR A 190 1.93 -10.02 11.69
C THR A 190 1.81 -11.34 12.43
N TYR A 191 2.95 -11.99 12.66
CA TYR A 191 3.04 -13.23 13.44
C TYR A 191 3.12 -12.87 14.92
N VAL A 192 2.26 -13.49 15.74
CA VAL A 192 2.17 -13.21 17.16
C VAL A 192 2.30 -14.50 17.95
N SER A 193 3.32 -14.57 18.82
CA SER A 193 3.49 -15.69 19.75
C SER A 193 2.87 -15.35 21.12
N THR A 194 2.40 -16.41 21.80
CA THR A 194 2.01 -16.31 23.21
C THR A 194 3.06 -17.00 24.06
N ALA A 195 3.93 -16.23 24.72
CA ALA A 195 5.01 -16.78 25.55
C ALA A 195 4.51 -17.40 26.88
N SER A 196 3.37 -16.94 27.35
CA SER A 196 2.72 -17.52 28.53
C SER A 196 1.27 -17.82 28.20
N HIS A 197 0.81 -19.03 28.56
CA HIS A 197 -0.59 -19.48 28.38
C HIS A 197 -1.63 -18.65 29.15
N ALA A 198 -1.27 -17.49 29.66
CA ALA A 198 -2.09 -16.67 30.56
C ALA A 198 -3.11 -15.77 29.83
N VAL A 199 -2.90 -15.45 28.56
CA VAL A 199 -3.84 -14.61 27.80
C VAL A 199 -4.48 -15.43 26.69
N PRO A 200 -5.79 -15.71 26.75
CA PRO A 200 -6.47 -16.43 25.69
C PRO A 200 -6.53 -15.56 24.43
N VAL A 201 -5.84 -15.97 23.39
CA VAL A 201 -5.91 -15.39 22.06
C VAL A 201 -6.89 -16.20 21.24
N ALA A 202 -7.84 -15.56 20.57
CA ALA A 202 -8.83 -16.22 19.73
C ALA A 202 -8.93 -15.56 18.36
N ILE A 203 -9.23 -16.37 17.35
CA ILE A 203 -9.50 -15.88 15.98
C ILE A 203 -10.67 -14.89 16.01
N GLY A 204 -10.54 -13.79 15.27
CA GLY A 204 -11.51 -12.70 15.19
C GLY A 204 -11.41 -11.67 16.34
N CYS A 205 -10.52 -11.89 17.31
CA CYS A 205 -10.28 -10.96 18.40
C CYS A 205 -9.04 -10.09 18.16
N PHE A 206 -8.97 -8.97 18.87
CA PHE A 206 -7.78 -8.13 18.88
C PHE A 206 -6.87 -8.50 20.04
N ALA A 207 -5.58 -8.65 19.75
CA ALA A 207 -4.52 -8.80 20.74
C ALA A 207 -3.59 -7.57 20.73
N GLN A 208 -3.00 -7.24 21.86
CA GLN A 208 -1.89 -6.30 21.94
C GLN A 208 -0.60 -7.11 21.79
N ALA A 209 0.21 -6.80 20.79
CA ALA A 209 1.47 -7.50 20.54
C ALA A 209 2.64 -6.51 20.55
N ARG A 210 3.68 -6.82 21.30
CA ARG A 210 4.94 -6.10 21.24
C ARG A 210 5.76 -6.66 20.07
N ILE A 211 6.12 -5.80 19.14
CA ILE A 211 6.90 -6.19 17.97
C ILE A 211 8.36 -6.39 18.38
N ASN A 212 8.89 -7.56 18.14
CA ASN A 212 10.23 -7.98 18.51
C ASN A 212 11.18 -8.02 17.30
N ASP A 213 10.64 -8.30 16.10
CA ASP A 213 11.38 -8.38 14.86
C ASP A 213 10.53 -7.97 13.66
N ALA A 214 11.18 -7.66 12.54
CA ALA A 214 10.53 -7.20 11.33
C ALA A 214 11.28 -7.68 10.09
N MET A 215 10.54 -8.27 9.18
CA MET A 215 10.96 -8.60 7.82
C MET A 215 10.59 -7.45 6.86
N GLU A 216 10.85 -7.63 5.57
CA GLU A 216 10.53 -6.63 4.55
C GLU A 216 9.05 -6.25 4.59
N TYR A 217 8.15 -7.24 4.68
CA TYR A 217 6.70 -7.02 4.68
C TYR A 217 6.01 -7.47 5.97
N ASP A 218 6.59 -8.43 6.68
CA ASP A 218 5.98 -9.07 7.84
C ASP A 218 6.55 -8.54 9.15
N LEU A 219 5.76 -8.69 10.21
CA LEU A 219 6.16 -8.38 11.57
C LEU A 219 6.10 -9.62 12.45
N ILE A 220 6.97 -9.67 13.44
CA ILE A 220 7.00 -10.71 14.44
C ILE A 220 6.89 -10.05 15.83
N GLY A 221 5.97 -10.54 16.63
CA GLY A 221 5.74 -10.00 17.96
C GLY A 221 5.28 -11.05 18.96
N GLU A 222 5.12 -10.61 20.17
CA GLU A 222 4.64 -11.41 21.29
C GLU A 222 3.48 -10.69 21.98
N VAL A 223 2.47 -11.44 22.43
CA VAL A 223 1.35 -10.88 23.19
C VAL A 223 1.87 -10.20 24.45
N ALA A 224 1.48 -8.92 24.64
CA ALA A 224 1.92 -8.07 25.73
C ALA A 224 1.03 -8.21 26.97
#